data_988f5e03f3476f2469fe49931dacc82a
#
_entry.id   988f5e03f3476f2469fe49931dacc82a
#
_cell.length_a   1.000
_cell.length_b   1.000
_cell.length_c   1.000
_cell.angle_alpha   90.00
_cell.angle_beta   90.00
_cell.angle_gamma   90.00
#
_symmetry.space_group_name_H-M   'P 1'
#
loop_
_entity.id
_entity.type
_entity.pdbx_description
1 polymer ?
#
loop_
_entity_poly.entity_id
_entity_poly.type
_entity_poly.pdbx_seq_one_letter_code
_entity_poly.pdbx_strand_id
1 'polypeptide(L)'
;GHKLNFSGMNYNFIPYGVNKETECIDYDELERLALLYKPKLIVAGASAYSRIIDFKRIREICDKVNALMMVDIAHIAGLVAANEHPSPIPYADFVTSTTHKTLRGPRGGIIMCKEKYASILDKRVFPGTQGGPLEHIILAKAVCFGEALQDDFKLYIKQVKSNMQSLIKA
;
A
#
# COMPACT_ATOMS: atom_id res chain seq x y z
N GLY A 1 9.33 -6.01 7.51
CA GLY A 1 10.49 -6.91 7.46
C GLY A 1 11.58 -6.63 8.51
N HIS A 2 11.34 -5.70 9.48
CA HIS A 2 12.31 -5.47 10.54
C HIS A 2 12.46 -6.72 11.43
N LYS A 3 13.69 -7.00 11.92
CA LYS A 3 14.02 -8.19 12.71
C LYS A 3 13.16 -8.43 13.95
N LEU A 4 12.58 -7.38 14.52
CA LEU A 4 11.75 -7.43 15.74
C LEU A 4 10.26 -7.57 15.48
N ASN A 5 9.79 -7.50 14.24
CA ASN A 5 8.38 -7.68 13.94
C ASN A 5 8.09 -9.11 13.45
N PHE A 6 6.80 -9.49 13.50
CA PHE A 6 6.35 -10.82 13.11
C PHE A 6 6.86 -11.24 11.70
N SER A 7 6.76 -10.36 10.73
CA SER A 7 7.18 -10.68 9.36
C SER A 7 8.70 -10.87 9.26
N GLY A 8 9.49 -10.01 9.90
CA GLY A 8 10.95 -10.13 9.92
C GLY A 8 11.48 -11.34 10.71
N MET A 9 10.70 -11.81 11.70
CA MET A 9 11.04 -13.01 12.46
C MET A 9 10.75 -14.32 11.70
N ASN A 10 9.73 -14.32 10.85
CA ASN A 10 9.22 -15.53 10.20
C ASN A 10 9.58 -15.67 8.73
N TYR A 11 10.09 -14.60 8.09
CA TYR A 11 10.41 -14.59 6.66
C TYR A 11 11.79 -13.98 6.42
N ASN A 12 12.45 -14.45 5.36
CA ASN A 12 13.71 -13.87 4.91
C ASN A 12 13.43 -12.64 4.03
N PHE A 13 13.59 -11.44 4.59
CA PHE A 13 13.41 -10.19 3.89
C PHE A 13 14.71 -9.70 3.26
N ILE A 14 14.65 -9.41 1.97
CA ILE A 14 15.73 -8.73 1.23
C ILE A 14 15.25 -7.30 1.00
N PRO A 15 15.86 -6.30 1.64
CA PRO A 15 15.45 -4.91 1.47
C PRO A 15 15.95 -4.35 0.13
N TYR A 16 15.14 -3.52 -0.50
CA TYR A 16 15.55 -2.60 -1.57
C TYR A 16 15.35 -1.16 -1.09
N GLY A 17 16.02 -0.22 -1.69
CA GLY A 17 16.04 1.16 -1.22
C GLY A 17 15.78 2.18 -2.31
N VAL A 18 16.24 3.38 -2.04
CA VAL A 18 16.22 4.51 -2.98
C VAL A 18 17.62 4.74 -3.53
N ASN A 19 17.69 5.25 -4.73
CA ASN A 19 18.93 5.74 -5.32
C ASN A 19 19.40 6.97 -4.53
N LYS A 20 20.69 7.03 -4.21
CA LYS A 20 21.27 8.08 -3.34
C LYS A 20 21.26 9.49 -3.98
N GLU A 21 21.29 9.55 -5.30
CA GLU A 21 21.36 10.84 -6.01
C GLU A 21 19.96 11.40 -6.28
N THR A 22 19.02 10.53 -6.67
CA THR A 22 17.67 10.93 -7.05
C THR A 22 16.67 10.87 -5.90
N GLU A 23 16.99 10.14 -4.83
CA GLU A 23 16.09 9.83 -3.69
C GLU A 23 14.79 9.12 -4.12
N CYS A 24 14.77 8.58 -5.36
CA CYS A 24 13.67 7.77 -5.86
C CYS A 24 13.94 6.29 -5.64
N ILE A 25 12.87 5.48 -5.58
CA ILE A 25 13.00 4.02 -5.53
C ILE A 25 13.90 3.57 -6.68
N ASP A 26 14.92 2.76 -6.34
CA ASP A 26 15.85 2.19 -7.32
C ASP A 26 15.22 0.92 -7.92
N TYR A 27 14.48 1.08 -9.01
CA TYR A 27 13.80 -0.03 -9.67
C TYR A 27 14.77 -1.00 -10.36
N ASP A 28 15.94 -0.53 -10.78
CA ASP A 28 16.94 -1.38 -11.42
C ASP A 28 17.61 -2.27 -10.37
N GLU A 29 17.91 -1.73 -9.20
CA GLU A 29 18.39 -2.51 -8.05
C GLU A 29 17.30 -3.49 -7.56
N LEU A 30 16.03 -3.07 -7.50
CA LEU A 30 14.92 -3.96 -7.18
C LEU A 30 14.85 -5.15 -8.17
N GLU A 31 14.97 -4.88 -9.47
CA GLU A 31 14.99 -5.92 -10.49
C GLU A 31 16.19 -6.86 -10.32
N ARG A 32 17.38 -6.31 -10.13
CA ARG A 32 18.61 -7.09 -9.89
C ARG A 32 18.45 -8.03 -8.68
N LEU A 33 17.93 -7.51 -7.56
CA LEU A 33 17.68 -8.30 -6.37
C LEU A 33 16.60 -9.37 -6.60
N ALA A 34 15.53 -9.03 -7.31
CA ALA A 34 14.45 -9.97 -7.62
C ALA A 34 14.97 -11.14 -8.47
N LEU A 35 15.80 -10.88 -9.48
CA LEU A 35 16.41 -11.91 -10.32
C LEU A 35 17.38 -12.80 -9.51
N LEU A 36 18.14 -12.21 -8.60
CA LEU A 36 19.12 -12.93 -7.78
C LEU A 36 18.44 -13.84 -6.73
N TYR A 37 17.46 -13.30 -5.99
CA TYR A 37 16.87 -13.98 -4.84
C TYR A 37 15.55 -14.71 -5.16
N LYS A 38 14.93 -14.44 -6.30
CA LYS A 38 13.66 -15.03 -6.77
C LYS A 38 12.60 -15.07 -5.65
N PRO A 39 12.22 -13.93 -5.09
CA PRO A 39 11.26 -13.88 -3.98
C PRO A 39 9.91 -14.41 -4.41
N LYS A 40 9.14 -14.97 -3.47
CA LYS A 40 7.73 -15.37 -3.70
C LYS A 40 6.79 -14.18 -3.67
N LEU A 41 7.17 -13.11 -2.98
CA LEU A 41 6.38 -11.90 -2.79
C LEU A 41 7.29 -10.69 -2.81
N ILE A 42 6.92 -9.68 -3.60
CA ILE A 42 7.52 -8.33 -3.53
C ILE A 42 6.52 -7.41 -2.86
N VAL A 43 6.97 -6.73 -1.79
CA VAL A 43 6.15 -5.77 -1.04
C VAL A 43 6.57 -4.37 -1.44
N ALA A 44 5.62 -3.58 -1.89
CA ALA A 44 5.78 -2.16 -2.22
C ALA A 44 4.95 -1.28 -1.30
N GLY A 45 5.25 0.01 -1.30
CA GLY A 45 4.64 0.99 -0.42
C GLY A 45 5.64 1.51 0.60
N ALA A 46 5.38 2.68 1.14
CA ALA A 46 6.29 3.34 2.05
C ALA A 46 5.56 4.28 3.00
N SER A 47 6.18 4.56 4.16
CA SER A 47 5.58 5.43 5.18
C SER A 47 5.89 6.90 4.97
N ALA A 48 7.02 7.30 4.49
CA ALA A 48 7.44 8.69 4.38
C ALA A 48 8.07 9.00 3.02
N TYR A 49 7.59 8.38 1.99
CA TYR A 49 8.09 8.54 0.64
C TYR A 49 7.22 9.54 -0.13
N SER A 50 7.80 10.68 -0.49
CA SER A 50 7.09 11.81 -1.10
C SER A 50 7.04 11.78 -2.64
N ARG A 51 7.62 10.77 -3.26
CA ARG A 51 7.66 10.62 -4.73
C ARG A 51 6.57 9.67 -5.21
N ILE A 52 6.28 9.71 -6.50
CA ILE A 52 5.35 8.77 -7.13
C ILE A 52 5.98 7.38 -7.17
N ILE A 53 5.18 6.36 -6.84
CA ILE A 53 5.59 4.96 -6.95
C ILE A 53 5.08 4.41 -8.29
N ASP A 54 6.00 3.86 -9.09
CA ASP A 54 5.67 3.20 -10.35
C ASP A 54 5.26 1.74 -10.12
N PHE A 55 3.98 1.54 -9.86
CA PHE A 55 3.43 0.20 -9.63
C PHE A 55 3.48 -0.69 -10.87
N LYS A 56 3.44 -0.10 -12.07
CA LYS A 56 3.56 -0.85 -13.32
C LYS A 56 4.96 -1.46 -13.44
N ARG A 57 6.00 -0.68 -13.20
CA ARG A 57 7.40 -1.15 -13.23
C ARG A 57 7.63 -2.27 -12.21
N ILE A 58 7.06 -2.14 -11.00
CA ILE A 58 7.15 -3.21 -9.98
C ILE A 58 6.42 -4.47 -10.45
N ARG A 59 5.25 -4.36 -11.11
CA ARG A 59 4.53 -5.52 -11.65
C ARG A 59 5.37 -6.24 -12.72
N GLU A 60 5.99 -5.50 -13.63
CA GLU A 60 6.88 -6.06 -14.65
C GLU A 60 8.04 -6.84 -14.04
N ILE A 61 8.63 -6.33 -12.95
CA ILE A 61 9.69 -7.03 -12.20
C ILE A 61 9.15 -8.31 -11.56
N CYS A 62 7.99 -8.24 -10.90
CA CYS A 62 7.35 -9.42 -10.31
C CYS A 62 7.08 -10.52 -11.35
N ASP A 63 6.61 -10.14 -12.55
CA ASP A 63 6.32 -11.10 -13.62
C ASP A 63 7.58 -11.81 -14.12
N LYS A 64 8.72 -11.11 -14.21
CA LYS A 64 10.00 -11.72 -14.60
C LYS A 64 10.45 -12.87 -13.68
N VAL A 65 10.07 -12.82 -12.40
CA VAL A 65 10.49 -13.81 -11.39
C VAL A 65 9.33 -14.66 -10.86
N ASN A 66 8.13 -14.50 -11.44
CA ASN A 66 6.91 -15.17 -11.01
C ASN A 66 6.57 -14.90 -9.53
N ALA A 67 6.81 -13.68 -9.07
CA ALA A 67 6.48 -13.24 -7.72
C ALA A 67 5.07 -12.65 -7.63
N LEU A 68 4.43 -12.82 -6.48
CA LEU A 68 3.24 -12.06 -6.11
C LEU A 68 3.62 -10.61 -5.79
N MET A 69 2.71 -9.69 -6.04
CA MET A 69 2.88 -8.27 -5.71
C MET A 69 1.88 -7.85 -4.64
N MET A 70 2.40 -7.38 -3.51
CA MET A 70 1.60 -6.76 -2.45
C MET A 70 1.98 -5.28 -2.34
N VAL A 71 0.98 -4.41 -2.26
CA VAL A 71 1.20 -2.97 -2.11
C VAL A 71 0.49 -2.47 -0.86
N ASP A 72 1.23 -1.88 0.06
CA ASP A 72 0.65 -1.15 1.20
C ASP A 72 0.54 0.33 0.86
N ILE A 73 -0.70 0.82 0.78
CA ILE A 73 -1.00 2.22 0.47
C ILE A 73 -1.43 3.04 1.69
N ALA A 74 -1.22 2.53 2.89
CA ALA A 74 -1.73 3.14 4.12
C ALA A 74 -1.46 4.66 4.21
N HIS A 75 -0.28 5.12 3.81
CA HIS A 75 0.07 6.54 3.83
C HIS A 75 -0.50 7.36 2.68
N ILE A 76 -0.78 6.74 1.55
CA ILE A 76 -1.22 7.42 0.32
C ILE A 76 -2.65 7.04 -0.11
N ALA A 77 -3.38 6.27 0.71
CA ALA A 77 -4.70 5.77 0.33
C ALA A 77 -5.70 6.88 -0.03
N GLY A 78 -5.69 8.00 0.70
CA GLY A 78 -6.51 9.16 0.38
C GLY A 78 -6.11 9.81 -0.95
N LEU A 79 -4.80 9.86 -1.26
CA LEU A 79 -4.31 10.38 -2.53
C LEU A 79 -4.73 9.47 -3.69
N VAL A 80 -4.64 8.16 -3.50
CA VAL A 80 -5.09 7.16 -4.50
C VAL A 80 -6.60 7.29 -4.73
N ALA A 81 -7.40 7.39 -3.66
CA ALA A 81 -8.86 7.56 -3.75
C ALA A 81 -9.26 8.85 -4.46
N ALA A 82 -8.49 9.92 -4.29
CA ALA A 82 -8.72 11.22 -4.95
C ALA A 82 -8.09 11.34 -6.36
N ASN A 83 -7.46 10.29 -6.89
CA ASN A 83 -6.68 10.29 -8.14
C ASN A 83 -5.48 11.26 -8.14
N GLU A 84 -4.92 11.56 -6.97
CA GLU A 84 -3.73 12.40 -6.79
C GLU A 84 -2.42 11.61 -6.69
N HIS A 85 -2.52 10.28 -6.72
CA HIS A 85 -1.43 9.31 -6.86
C HIS A 85 -1.94 8.12 -7.69
N PRO A 86 -1.09 7.49 -8.53
CA PRO A 86 -1.47 6.29 -9.28
C PRO A 86 -2.00 5.18 -8.37
N SER A 87 -2.99 4.43 -8.86
CA SER A 87 -3.56 3.29 -8.13
C SER A 87 -2.75 2.01 -8.38
N PRO A 88 -2.44 1.21 -7.35
CA PRO A 88 -1.83 -0.10 -7.51
C PRO A 88 -2.82 -1.19 -7.92
N ILE A 89 -4.12 -0.95 -7.81
CA ILE A 89 -5.17 -1.97 -8.00
C ILE A 89 -5.04 -2.73 -9.32
N PRO A 90 -4.73 -2.09 -10.47
CA PRO A 90 -4.59 -2.84 -11.73
C PRO A 90 -3.40 -3.82 -11.75
N TYR A 91 -2.41 -3.60 -10.91
CA TYR A 91 -1.12 -4.29 -10.95
C TYR A 91 -0.91 -5.29 -9.81
N ALA A 92 -1.35 -4.96 -8.60
CA ALA A 92 -1.10 -5.73 -7.39
C ALA A 92 -1.98 -7.00 -7.30
N ASP A 93 -1.46 -8.04 -6.67
CA ASP A 93 -2.23 -9.22 -6.27
C ASP A 93 -2.96 -8.96 -4.95
N PHE A 94 -2.33 -8.20 -4.06
CA PHE A 94 -2.88 -7.77 -2.77
C PHE A 94 -2.60 -6.27 -2.56
N VAL A 95 -3.58 -5.56 -2.03
CA VAL A 95 -3.41 -4.17 -1.59
C VAL A 95 -3.89 -4.05 -0.15
N THR A 96 -3.03 -3.50 0.71
CA THR A 96 -3.35 -3.25 2.11
C THR A 96 -3.38 -1.76 2.40
N SER A 97 -4.20 -1.36 3.34
CA SER A 97 -4.24 0.01 3.84
C SER A 97 -4.72 0.06 5.28
N THR A 98 -4.38 1.16 5.94
CA THR A 98 -5.11 1.65 7.11
C THR A 98 -6.24 2.58 6.66
N THR A 99 -7.25 2.76 7.51
CA THR A 99 -8.36 3.69 7.24
C THR A 99 -8.19 5.04 7.94
N HIS A 100 -7.29 5.15 8.91
CA HIS A 100 -7.16 6.29 9.83
C HIS A 100 -6.00 7.26 9.50
N LYS A 101 -5.47 7.24 8.28
CA LYS A 101 -4.46 8.20 7.80
C LYS A 101 -5.08 9.14 6.77
N THR A 102 -4.55 9.19 5.56
CA THR A 102 -5.05 10.09 4.49
C THR A 102 -6.50 9.80 4.06
N LEU A 103 -7.03 8.61 4.34
CA LEU A 103 -8.47 8.31 4.17
C LEU A 103 -9.37 8.98 5.20
N ARG A 104 -8.81 9.50 6.31
CA ARG A 104 -9.56 10.27 7.30
C ARG A 104 -10.67 9.47 8.02
N GLY A 105 -10.52 8.15 8.10
CA GLY A 105 -11.50 7.23 8.68
C GLY A 105 -11.16 6.73 10.10
N PRO A 106 -11.89 5.75 10.61
CA PRO A 106 -11.65 5.15 11.90
C PRO A 106 -10.35 4.34 11.93
N ARG A 107 -9.82 4.10 13.12
CA ARG A 107 -8.67 3.22 13.28
C ARG A 107 -9.02 1.79 12.87
N GLY A 108 -8.34 1.30 11.85
CA GLY A 108 -8.55 -0.03 11.29
C GLY A 108 -7.71 -0.26 10.04
N GLY A 109 -7.86 -1.44 9.47
CA GLY A 109 -7.20 -1.84 8.23
C GLY A 109 -8.19 -2.40 7.23
N ILE A 110 -7.77 -2.45 5.98
CA ILE A 110 -8.44 -3.16 4.90
C ILE A 110 -7.42 -3.97 4.11
N ILE A 111 -7.87 -5.08 3.55
CA ILE A 111 -7.12 -5.87 2.58
C ILE A 111 -8.00 -6.06 1.36
N MET A 112 -7.45 -5.79 0.19
CA MET A 112 -8.07 -6.05 -1.10
C MET A 112 -7.19 -7.02 -1.87
N CYS A 113 -7.79 -7.88 -2.67
CA CYS A 113 -7.03 -8.83 -3.50
C CYS A 113 -7.76 -9.13 -4.82
N LYS A 114 -7.04 -9.75 -5.75
CA LYS A 114 -7.67 -10.36 -6.92
C LYS A 114 -8.59 -11.48 -6.49
N GLU A 115 -9.72 -11.66 -7.19
CA GLU A 115 -10.78 -12.64 -6.89
C GLU A 115 -10.24 -14.05 -6.61
N LYS A 116 -9.28 -14.51 -7.39
CA LYS A 116 -8.68 -15.85 -7.22
C LYS A 116 -8.03 -16.10 -5.84
N TYR A 117 -7.78 -15.04 -5.06
CA TYR A 117 -7.19 -15.13 -3.71
C TYR A 117 -8.22 -14.88 -2.59
N ALA A 118 -9.44 -14.44 -2.90
CA ALA A 118 -10.43 -14.03 -1.92
C ALA A 118 -10.70 -15.11 -0.87
N SER A 119 -11.06 -16.33 -1.30
CA SER A 119 -11.40 -17.42 -0.38
C SER A 119 -10.25 -17.80 0.59
N ILE A 120 -9.00 -17.80 0.11
CA ILE A 120 -7.86 -18.10 0.99
C ILE A 120 -7.58 -16.94 1.95
N LEU A 121 -7.74 -15.71 1.48
CA LEU A 121 -7.54 -14.51 2.30
C LEU A 121 -8.56 -14.46 3.42
N ASP A 122 -9.84 -14.66 3.14
CA ASP A 122 -10.91 -14.69 4.14
C ASP A 122 -10.62 -15.70 5.25
N LYS A 123 -10.24 -16.93 4.88
CA LYS A 123 -9.89 -17.97 5.85
C LYS A 123 -8.65 -17.64 6.68
N ARG A 124 -7.69 -16.91 6.11
CA ARG A 124 -6.48 -16.48 6.83
C ARG A 124 -6.74 -15.31 7.77
N VAL A 125 -7.71 -14.46 7.44
CA VAL A 125 -8.15 -13.40 8.33
C VAL A 125 -9.02 -14.00 9.44
N PHE A 126 -10.10 -14.69 9.10
CA PHE A 126 -10.99 -15.31 10.06
C PHE A 126 -11.29 -16.77 9.68
N PRO A 127 -11.07 -17.73 10.57
CA PRO A 127 -10.55 -17.59 11.95
C PRO A 127 -9.02 -17.64 12.07
N GLY A 128 -8.29 -17.50 10.96
CA GLY A 128 -6.83 -17.74 10.92
C GLY A 128 -6.00 -16.85 11.85
N THR A 129 -6.30 -15.54 11.89
CA THR A 129 -5.54 -14.56 12.69
C THR A 129 -6.41 -13.67 13.56
N GLN A 130 -7.70 -13.55 13.26
CA GLN A 130 -8.63 -12.66 13.95
C GLN A 130 -9.89 -13.42 14.40
N GLY A 131 -10.63 -12.83 15.33
CA GLY A 131 -11.94 -13.28 15.79
C GLY A 131 -13.06 -12.35 15.35
N GLY A 132 -14.11 -12.18 16.19
CA GLY A 132 -15.24 -11.32 15.89
C GLY A 132 -14.83 -9.87 15.68
N PRO A 133 -15.36 -9.21 14.64
CA PRO A 133 -15.00 -7.85 14.31
C PRO A 133 -15.68 -6.83 15.21
N LEU A 134 -15.14 -5.61 15.25
CA LEU A 134 -15.76 -4.46 15.89
C LEU A 134 -16.75 -3.81 14.91
N GLU A 135 -18.04 -4.13 15.02
CA GLU A 135 -19.07 -3.73 14.07
C GLU A 135 -19.22 -2.20 13.93
N HIS A 136 -19.05 -1.46 15.03
CA HIS A 136 -19.07 -0.01 15.01
C HIS A 136 -17.91 0.57 14.16
N ILE A 137 -16.75 -0.11 14.13
CA ILE A 137 -15.64 0.27 13.24
C ILE A 137 -15.98 -0.05 11.79
N ILE A 138 -16.66 -1.17 11.51
CA ILE A 138 -17.11 -1.50 10.15
C ILE A 138 -18.08 -0.43 9.64
N LEU A 139 -19.04 -0.02 10.46
CA LEU A 139 -19.97 1.05 10.11
C LEU A 139 -19.25 2.38 9.86
N ALA A 140 -18.31 2.74 10.73
CA ALA A 140 -17.51 3.96 10.56
C ALA A 140 -16.64 3.91 9.28
N LYS A 141 -16.13 2.73 8.88
CA LYS A 141 -15.44 2.57 7.59
C LYS A 141 -16.40 2.80 6.42
N ALA A 142 -17.64 2.30 6.49
CA ALA A 142 -18.63 2.51 5.44
C ALA A 142 -18.91 4.00 5.23
N VAL A 143 -19.07 4.77 6.31
CA VAL A 143 -19.22 6.24 6.25
C VAL A 143 -17.97 6.88 5.62
N CYS A 144 -16.79 6.53 6.11
CA CYS A 144 -15.51 7.04 5.58
C CYS A 144 -15.38 6.80 4.07
N PHE A 145 -15.71 5.61 3.58
CA PHE A 145 -15.62 5.30 2.15
C PHE A 145 -16.70 6.05 1.35
N GLY A 146 -17.91 6.20 1.92
CA GLY A 146 -18.96 7.04 1.34
C GLY A 146 -18.51 8.49 1.17
N GLU A 147 -17.85 9.07 2.17
CA GLU A 147 -17.27 10.42 2.08
C GLU A 147 -16.14 10.49 1.04
N ALA A 148 -15.26 9.48 1.00
CA ALA A 148 -14.13 9.44 0.07
C ALA A 148 -14.56 9.36 -1.41
N LEU A 149 -15.78 8.93 -1.70
CA LEU A 149 -16.38 8.93 -3.04
C LEU A 149 -16.89 10.31 -3.49
N GLN A 150 -17.07 11.27 -2.58
CA GLN A 150 -17.60 12.59 -2.89
C GLN A 150 -16.52 13.51 -3.48
N ASP A 151 -16.94 14.48 -4.27
CA ASP A 151 -16.04 15.46 -4.87
C ASP A 151 -15.37 16.37 -3.83
N ASP A 152 -16.03 16.64 -2.70
CA ASP A 152 -15.45 17.39 -1.58
C ASP A 152 -14.20 16.72 -1.01
N PHE A 153 -14.15 15.38 -0.98
CA PHE A 153 -12.94 14.66 -0.56
C PHE A 153 -11.78 14.87 -1.54
N LYS A 154 -12.06 14.90 -2.84
CA LYS A 154 -11.05 15.20 -3.86
C LYS A 154 -10.49 16.61 -3.70
N LEU A 155 -11.36 17.60 -3.44
CA LEU A 155 -10.94 18.97 -3.15
C LEU A 155 -10.09 19.05 -1.89
N TYR A 156 -10.50 18.36 -0.82
CA TYR A 156 -9.73 18.26 0.42
C TYR A 156 -8.31 17.72 0.17
N ILE A 157 -8.15 16.62 -0.56
CA ILE A 157 -6.84 16.03 -0.83
C ILE A 157 -5.97 16.96 -1.70
N LYS A 158 -6.55 17.65 -2.70
CA LYS A 158 -5.83 18.67 -3.47
C LYS A 158 -5.31 19.79 -2.58
N GLN A 159 -6.15 20.24 -1.61
CA GLN A 159 -5.75 21.27 -0.65
C GLN A 159 -4.61 20.78 0.25
N VAL A 160 -4.65 19.52 0.72
CA VAL A 160 -3.54 18.92 1.49
C VAL A 160 -2.23 18.98 0.71
N LYS A 161 -2.23 18.61 -0.57
CA LYS A 161 -1.03 18.69 -1.43
C LYS A 161 -0.55 20.14 -1.59
N SER A 162 -1.45 21.07 -1.84
CA SER A 162 -1.13 22.50 -1.95
C SER A 162 -0.51 23.05 -0.69
N ASN A 163 -1.06 22.72 0.48
CA ASN A 163 -0.53 23.12 1.78
C ASN A 163 0.90 22.58 2.00
N MET A 164 1.15 21.30 1.66
CA MET A 164 2.49 20.72 1.75
C MET A 164 3.49 21.43 0.85
N GLN A 165 3.12 21.79 -0.38
CA GLN A 165 3.97 22.54 -1.28
C GLN A 165 4.30 23.94 -0.74
N SER A 166 3.35 24.60 -0.08
CA SER A 166 3.56 25.89 0.57
C SER A 166 4.51 25.75 1.77
N LEU A 167 4.32 24.70 2.57
CA LEU A 167 5.19 24.43 3.73
C LEU A 167 6.65 24.17 3.32
N ILE A 168 6.88 23.47 2.20
CA ILE A 168 8.25 23.18 1.71
C ILE A 168 8.95 24.46 1.22
N LYS A 169 8.20 25.48 0.79
CA LYS A 169 8.75 26.75 0.29
C LYS A 169 9.02 27.77 1.40
N ALA A 170 8.44 27.59 2.58
CA ALA A 170 8.60 28.47 3.74
C ALA A 170 9.89 28.16 4.51
#